data_3bff99a76a14d7b9eaadd02cea4142fe
#
_entry.id   3bff99a76a14d7b9eaadd02cea4142fe
#
_cell.length_a   1.000
_cell.length_b   1.000
_cell.length_c   1.000
_cell.angle_alpha   90.00
_cell.angle_beta   90.00
_cell.angle_gamma   90.00
#
_symmetry.space_group_name_H-M   'P 1'
#
loop_
_entity.id
_entity.type
_entity.pdbx_description
1 polymer ?
#
loop_
_entity_poly.entity_id
_entity_poly.type
_entity_poly.pdbx_seq_one_letter_code
_entity_poly.pdbx_strand_id
1 'polypeptide(L)'
;MLEELQETRQLTYLFIAHDLAIVKHISTRIGVMYLGHLVELADGEDLYSHPLHPYTQMLLSAIPIADPDLSASRKRIKLDGEIPSPLNPPSGCPFRTRCPKADARCAESMPVLKEMSRGHFAACHHVE
;
A
#
# COMPACT_ATOMS: atom_id res chain seq x y z
N MET A 1 2.17 22.35 12.68
CA MET A 1 2.26 21.93 14.10
C MET A 1 3.04 20.63 14.28
N LEU A 2 2.63 19.47 13.70
CA LEU A 2 3.39 18.19 13.82
C LEU A 2 4.74 18.26 13.10
N GLU A 3 4.80 18.77 11.89
CA GLU A 3 6.04 19.00 11.13
C GLU A 3 6.99 19.96 11.86
N GLU A 4 6.46 21.04 12.39
CA GLU A 4 7.21 22.02 13.16
C GLU A 4 7.80 21.43 14.46
N LEU A 5 7.06 20.54 15.14
CA LEU A 5 7.56 19.79 16.29
C LEU A 5 8.62 18.76 15.90
N GLN A 6 8.47 18.13 14.74
CA GLN A 6 9.45 17.19 14.21
C GLN A 6 10.77 17.90 13.93
N GLU A 7 10.74 19.07 13.28
CA GLU A 7 11.92 19.86 12.97
C GLU A 7 12.59 20.45 14.23
N THR A 8 11.78 21.05 15.12
CA THR A 8 12.32 21.74 16.30
C THR A 8 12.79 20.81 17.41
N ARG A 9 12.14 19.65 17.56
CA ARG A 9 12.41 18.68 18.63
C ARG A 9 13.14 17.42 18.17
N GLN A 10 13.41 17.28 16.87
CA GLN A 10 14.06 16.09 16.28
C GLN A 10 13.31 14.78 16.64
N LEU A 11 11.99 14.84 16.67
CA LEU A 11 11.15 13.72 17.07
C LEU A 11 10.93 12.76 15.87
N THR A 12 10.93 11.48 16.16
CA THR A 12 10.49 10.46 15.21
C THR A 12 9.07 10.05 15.59
N TYR A 13 8.17 10.09 14.62
CA TYR A 13 6.77 9.67 14.79
C TYR A 13 6.49 8.36 14.10
N LEU A 14 5.75 7.47 14.75
CA LEU A 14 5.05 6.39 14.11
C LEU A 14 3.57 6.78 13.99
N PHE A 15 3.11 6.97 12.76
CA PHE A 15 1.75 7.39 12.46
C PHE A 15 0.94 6.22 11.92
N ILE A 16 -0.21 5.93 12.52
CA ILE A 16 -1.16 4.95 12.00
C ILE A 16 -2.36 5.72 11.49
N ALA A 17 -2.60 5.67 10.18
CA ALA A 17 -3.65 6.41 9.52
C ALA A 17 -4.31 5.58 8.43
N HIS A 18 -5.54 5.93 8.10
CA HIS A 18 -6.30 5.37 6.97
C HIS A 18 -6.47 6.36 5.82
N ASP A 19 -6.09 7.62 6.03
CA ASP A 19 -6.13 8.67 5.03
C ASP A 19 -4.75 8.86 4.38
N LEU A 20 -4.62 8.36 3.16
CA LEU A 20 -3.39 8.41 2.39
C LEU A 20 -3.00 9.85 1.98
N ALA A 21 -3.97 10.77 1.85
CA ALA A 21 -3.66 12.14 1.51
C ALA A 21 -2.89 12.85 2.62
N ILE A 22 -3.27 12.60 3.88
CA ILE A 22 -2.56 13.12 5.06
C ILE A 22 -1.16 12.48 5.16
N VAL A 23 -1.10 11.15 5.03
CA VAL A 23 0.15 10.38 5.13
C VAL A 23 1.19 10.88 4.14
N LYS A 24 0.79 11.24 2.92
CA LYS A 24 1.68 11.76 1.88
C LYS A 24 2.50 12.98 2.32
N HIS A 25 1.90 13.85 3.09
CA HIS A 25 2.52 15.12 3.45
C HIS A 25 3.43 15.05 4.68
N ILE A 26 3.10 14.16 5.64
CA ILE A 26 3.79 14.11 6.93
C ILE A 26 4.79 12.97 7.08
N SER A 27 4.77 11.98 6.17
CA SER A 27 5.55 10.76 6.31
C SER A 27 6.73 10.74 5.35
N THR A 28 7.94 10.51 5.87
CA THR A 28 9.13 10.22 5.08
C THR A 28 9.10 8.80 4.52
N ARG A 29 8.61 7.85 5.31
CA ARG A 29 8.55 6.43 4.95
C ARG A 29 7.17 5.86 5.26
N ILE A 30 6.64 5.06 4.37
CA ILE A 30 5.26 4.56 4.46
C ILE A 30 5.25 3.05 4.34
N GLY A 31 4.59 2.40 5.31
CA GLY A 31 4.27 0.97 5.27
C GLY A 31 2.78 0.77 4.99
N VAL A 32 2.47 -0.04 3.99
CA VAL A 32 1.09 -0.44 3.66
C VAL A 32 0.81 -1.80 4.25
N MET A 33 -0.28 -1.91 4.99
CA MET A 33 -0.68 -3.14 5.66
C MET A 33 -2.04 -3.65 5.13
N TYR A 34 -2.15 -4.97 5.03
CA TYR A 34 -3.41 -5.64 4.69
C TYR A 34 -3.63 -6.86 5.60
N LEU A 35 -4.77 -6.93 6.29
CA LEU A 35 -5.10 -7.99 7.25
C LEU A 35 -3.96 -8.31 8.24
N GLY A 36 -3.33 -7.26 8.80
CA GLY A 36 -2.24 -7.41 9.78
C GLY A 36 -0.86 -7.70 9.17
N HIS A 37 -0.73 -7.83 7.86
CA HIS A 37 0.54 -8.09 7.19
C HIS A 37 1.06 -6.85 6.46
N LEU A 38 2.35 -6.57 6.60
CA LEU A 38 3.03 -5.53 5.84
C LEU A 38 3.23 -6.03 4.40
N VAL A 39 2.56 -5.36 3.45
CA VAL A 39 2.58 -5.77 2.04
C VAL A 39 3.51 -4.92 1.18
N GLU A 40 3.76 -3.68 1.59
CA GLU A 40 4.70 -2.79 0.92
C GLU A 40 5.30 -1.79 1.90
N LEU A 41 6.57 -1.42 1.71
CA LEU A 41 7.29 -0.45 2.51
C LEU A 41 8.26 0.32 1.62
N ALA A 42 8.12 1.64 1.56
CA ALA A 42 8.99 2.49 0.75
C ALA A 42 9.05 3.92 1.29
N ASP A 43 9.94 4.71 0.75
CA ASP A 43 9.90 6.17 0.91
C ASP A 43 8.60 6.71 0.33
N GLY A 44 8.04 7.77 0.94
CA GLY A 44 6.73 8.28 0.57
C GLY A 44 6.64 8.62 -0.92
N GLU A 45 7.63 9.30 -1.47
CA GLU A 45 7.67 9.71 -2.86
C GLU A 45 7.68 8.52 -3.83
N ASP A 46 8.47 7.49 -3.51
CA ASP A 46 8.53 6.25 -4.29
C ASP A 46 7.23 5.47 -4.24
N LEU A 47 6.61 5.35 -3.07
CA LEU A 47 5.35 4.63 -2.91
C LEU A 47 4.23 5.23 -3.78
N TYR A 48 4.14 6.57 -3.82
CA TYR A 48 3.10 7.26 -4.61
C TYR A 48 3.40 7.27 -6.11
N SER A 49 4.67 7.29 -6.50
CA SER A 49 5.09 7.32 -7.90
C SER A 49 5.11 5.93 -8.52
N HIS A 50 5.57 4.93 -7.79
CA HIS A 50 5.84 3.57 -8.27
C HIS A 50 5.33 2.50 -7.30
N PRO A 51 4.02 2.46 -7.00
CA PRO A 51 3.47 1.42 -6.14
C PRO A 51 3.63 0.05 -6.77
N LEU A 52 4.18 -0.91 -6.02
CA LEU A 52 4.49 -2.25 -6.51
C LEU A 52 3.39 -3.25 -6.20
N HIS A 53 2.89 -3.25 -4.96
CA HIS A 53 1.87 -4.21 -4.56
C HIS A 53 0.49 -3.86 -5.14
N PRO A 54 -0.27 -4.82 -5.68
CA PRO A 54 -1.60 -4.55 -6.26
C PRO A 54 -2.58 -3.85 -5.31
N TYR A 55 -2.50 -4.15 -4.01
CA TYR A 55 -3.31 -3.47 -3.00
C TYR A 55 -2.95 -1.98 -2.87
N THR A 56 -1.67 -1.64 -2.86
CA THR A 56 -1.20 -0.25 -2.83
C THR A 56 -1.65 0.51 -4.08
N GLN A 57 -1.51 -0.11 -5.25
CA GLN A 57 -1.98 0.47 -6.51
C GLN A 57 -3.48 0.81 -6.47
N MET A 58 -4.28 -0.10 -5.91
CA MET A 58 -5.71 0.10 -5.73
C MET A 58 -6.00 1.25 -4.76
N LEU A 59 -5.36 1.27 -3.57
CA LEU A 59 -5.54 2.34 -2.59
C LEU A 59 -5.21 3.72 -3.19
N LEU A 60 -4.08 3.82 -3.88
CA LEU A 60 -3.67 5.08 -4.52
C LEU A 60 -4.59 5.48 -5.67
N SER A 61 -5.18 4.51 -6.39
CA SER A 61 -6.15 4.79 -7.46
C SER A 61 -7.47 5.38 -6.94
N ALA A 62 -7.77 5.17 -5.66
CA ALA A 62 -8.98 5.66 -5.01
C ALA A 62 -8.84 7.09 -4.47
N ILE A 63 -7.61 7.64 -4.39
CA ILE A 63 -7.38 9.01 -3.90
C ILE A 63 -7.99 10.00 -4.92
N PRO A 64 -8.88 10.90 -4.48
CA PRO A 64 -9.41 11.94 -5.33
C PRO A 64 -8.28 12.86 -5.82
N ILE A 65 -8.28 13.17 -7.11
CA ILE A 65 -7.40 14.20 -7.68
C ILE A 65 -8.23 15.47 -7.79
N ALA A 66 -7.67 16.59 -7.33
CA ALA A 66 -8.33 17.89 -7.37
C ALA A 66 -8.57 18.41 -8.81
N ASP A 67 -7.83 17.86 -9.79
CA ASP A 67 -8.00 18.19 -11.21
C ASP A 67 -9.08 17.30 -11.83
N PRO A 68 -10.20 17.86 -12.35
CA PRO A 68 -11.29 17.11 -12.93
C PRO A 68 -10.89 16.34 -14.21
N ASP A 69 -10.00 16.90 -15.03
CA ASP A 69 -9.58 16.31 -16.30
C ASP A 69 -8.67 15.10 -16.07
N LEU A 70 -7.75 15.21 -15.12
CA LEU A 70 -6.90 14.10 -14.68
C LEU A 70 -7.70 13.03 -13.94
N SER A 71 -8.71 13.43 -13.17
CA SER A 71 -9.61 12.52 -12.47
C SER A 71 -10.45 11.67 -13.43
N ALA A 72 -10.93 12.24 -14.52
CA ALA A 72 -11.73 11.56 -15.54
C ALA A 72 -10.91 10.54 -16.35
N SER A 73 -9.62 10.79 -16.55
CA SER A 73 -8.71 9.89 -17.28
C SER A 73 -8.20 8.72 -16.46
N ARG A 74 -8.27 8.80 -15.12
CA ARG A 74 -7.75 7.78 -14.22
C ARG A 74 -8.74 6.63 -14.05
N LYS A 75 -8.39 5.44 -14.50
CA LYS A 75 -9.20 4.24 -14.23
C LYS A 75 -9.08 3.86 -12.75
N ARG A 76 -10.18 4.01 -12.02
CA ARG A 76 -10.29 3.42 -10.68
C ARG A 76 -10.18 1.90 -10.79
N ILE A 77 -9.26 1.31 -10.05
CA ILE A 77 -9.17 -0.14 -9.92
C ILE A 77 -10.30 -0.57 -8.99
N LYS A 78 -11.36 -1.16 -9.57
CA LYS A 78 -12.43 -1.77 -8.77
C LYS A 78 -11.94 -3.12 -8.26
N LEU A 79 -12.13 -3.36 -6.99
CA LEU A 79 -11.93 -4.68 -6.41
C LEU A 79 -13.26 -5.40 -6.36
N ASP A 80 -13.28 -6.58 -6.94
CA ASP A 80 -14.38 -7.51 -6.75
C ASP A 80 -14.13 -8.36 -5.49
N GLY A 81 -15.21 -8.80 -4.85
CA GLY A 81 -15.17 -9.65 -3.67
C GLY A 81 -15.20 -8.92 -2.33
N GLU A 82 -15.61 -9.65 -1.31
CA GLU A 82 -15.69 -9.18 0.07
C GLU A 82 -14.30 -9.13 0.72
N ILE A 83 -14.16 -8.26 1.72
CA ILE A 83 -12.96 -8.23 2.55
C ILE A 83 -12.97 -9.49 3.41
N PRO A 84 -11.93 -10.36 3.33
CA PRO A 84 -11.87 -11.55 4.16
C PRO A 84 -11.86 -11.20 5.65
N SER A 85 -12.43 -12.07 6.45
CA SER A 85 -12.38 -11.91 7.90
C SER A 85 -10.95 -12.04 8.41
N PRO A 86 -10.45 -11.14 9.26
CA PRO A 86 -9.15 -11.29 9.89
C PRO A 86 -9.07 -12.49 10.84
N LEU A 87 -10.22 -13.01 11.29
CA LEU A 87 -10.31 -14.21 12.12
C LEU A 87 -10.12 -15.52 11.33
N ASN A 88 -10.37 -15.46 10.02
CA ASN A 88 -10.19 -16.60 9.11
C ASN A 88 -9.58 -16.10 7.80
N PRO A 89 -8.29 -15.70 7.80
CA PRO A 89 -7.63 -15.18 6.62
C PRO A 89 -7.47 -16.26 5.55
N PRO A 90 -7.44 -15.87 4.27
CA PRO A 90 -7.15 -16.80 3.18
C PRO A 90 -5.77 -17.45 3.34
N SER A 91 -5.62 -18.69 2.83
CA SER A 91 -4.30 -19.32 2.76
C SER A 91 -3.36 -18.53 1.83
N GLY A 92 -2.06 -18.61 2.07
CA GLY A 92 -1.06 -17.93 1.25
C GLY A 92 -1.15 -16.40 1.33
N CYS A 93 -1.17 -15.73 0.20
CA CYS A 93 -1.29 -14.26 0.16
C CYS A 93 -2.67 -13.80 0.65
N PRO A 94 -2.74 -12.96 1.71
CA PRO A 94 -4.02 -12.53 2.27
C PRO A 94 -4.85 -11.67 1.29
N PHE A 95 -4.22 -11.04 0.31
CA PHE A 95 -4.90 -10.23 -0.70
C PHE A 95 -5.38 -11.03 -1.92
N ARG A 96 -5.03 -12.32 -2.05
CA ARG A 96 -5.29 -13.14 -3.26
C ARG A 96 -6.76 -13.20 -3.69
N THR A 97 -7.69 -13.18 -2.75
CA THR A 97 -9.13 -13.25 -3.04
C THR A 97 -9.68 -12.02 -3.75
N ARG A 98 -8.94 -10.92 -3.71
CA ARG A 98 -9.31 -9.63 -4.30
C ARG A 98 -8.28 -9.12 -5.32
N CYS A 99 -7.17 -9.86 -5.49
CA CYS A 99 -6.07 -9.45 -6.36
C CYS A 99 -6.38 -9.84 -7.82
N PRO A 100 -6.35 -8.89 -8.76
CA PRO A 100 -6.59 -9.20 -10.17
C PRO A 100 -5.45 -10.01 -10.81
N LYS A 101 -4.30 -10.11 -10.15
CA LYS A 101 -3.12 -10.86 -10.59
C LYS A 101 -2.93 -12.18 -9.85
N ALA A 102 -3.90 -12.60 -9.01
CA ALA A 102 -3.75 -13.81 -8.20
C ALA A 102 -3.64 -15.07 -9.05
N ASP A 103 -2.70 -15.92 -8.68
CA ASP A 103 -2.48 -17.24 -9.28
C ASP A 103 -2.39 -18.34 -8.21
N ALA A 104 -2.04 -19.57 -8.64
CA ALA A 104 -1.90 -20.72 -7.74
C ALA A 104 -0.84 -20.50 -6.66
N ARG A 105 0.30 -19.86 -6.98
CA ARG A 105 1.37 -19.55 -6.01
C ARG A 105 0.86 -18.68 -4.87
N CYS A 106 -0.04 -17.75 -5.19
CA CYS A 106 -0.65 -16.86 -4.20
C CYS A 106 -1.53 -17.61 -3.19
N ALA A 107 -2.06 -18.77 -3.56
CA ALA A 107 -2.85 -19.63 -2.66
C ALA A 107 -1.97 -20.58 -1.83
N GLU A 108 -0.86 -21.03 -2.39
CA GLU A 108 0.04 -22.01 -1.81
C GLU A 108 0.96 -21.44 -0.75
N SER A 109 1.48 -20.24 -0.99
CA SER A 109 2.48 -19.64 -0.12
C SER A 109 2.26 -18.14 0.12
N MET A 110 2.61 -17.71 1.33
CA MET A 110 2.62 -16.31 1.68
C MET A 110 3.85 -15.62 1.10
N PRO A 111 3.70 -14.54 0.32
CA PRO A 111 4.84 -13.82 -0.20
C PRO A 111 5.61 -13.16 0.95
N VAL A 112 6.93 -13.27 0.90
CA VAL A 112 7.84 -12.64 1.86
C VAL A 112 8.12 -11.21 1.41
N LEU A 113 8.20 -10.28 2.36
CA LEU A 113 8.62 -8.91 2.09
C LEU A 113 10.08 -8.90 1.63
N LYS A 114 10.31 -8.53 0.37
CA LYS A 114 11.64 -8.48 -0.25
C LYS A 114 11.94 -7.08 -0.76
N GLU A 115 13.19 -6.69 -0.70
CA GLU A 115 13.67 -5.47 -1.33
C GLU A 115 13.69 -5.64 -2.85
N MET A 116 12.89 -4.83 -3.54
CA MET A 116 12.73 -4.85 -4.99
C MET A 116 13.63 -3.80 -5.66
N SER A 117 13.79 -2.67 -5.01
CA SER A 117 14.76 -1.62 -5.33
C SER A 117 15.23 -0.98 -4.03
N ARG A 118 16.28 -0.18 -4.07
CA ARG A 118 16.89 0.42 -2.88
C ARG A 118 15.85 1.10 -1.99
N GLY A 119 15.62 0.54 -0.82
CA GLY A 119 14.68 1.08 0.18
C GLY A 119 13.20 0.78 -0.09
N HIS A 120 12.86 0.11 -1.20
CA HIS A 120 11.50 -0.23 -1.58
C HIS A 120 11.26 -1.74 -1.51
N PHE A 121 10.39 -2.14 -0.61
CA PHE A 121 10.09 -3.54 -0.29
C PHE A 121 8.64 -3.87 -0.65
N ALA A 122 8.42 -5.05 -1.21
CA ALA A 122 7.09 -5.56 -1.50
C ALA A 122 6.97 -7.05 -1.18
N ALA A 123 5.80 -7.46 -0.69
CA ALA A 123 5.42 -8.84 -0.42
C ALA A 123 4.43 -9.32 -1.47
N CYS A 124 4.92 -9.63 -2.67
CA CYS A 124 4.09 -10.07 -3.79
C CYS A 124 4.87 -11.04 -4.67
N HIS A 125 4.20 -12.10 -5.17
CA HIS A 125 4.80 -13.06 -6.11
C HIS A 125 4.93 -12.54 -7.54
N HIS A 126 4.24 -11.44 -7.87
CA HIS A 126 4.17 -10.86 -9.21
C HIS A 126 4.95 -9.55 -9.36
N VAL A 127 5.76 -9.20 -8.38
CA VAL A 127 6.67 -8.05 -8.44
C VAL A 127 8.09 -8.58 -8.60
N GLU A 128 8.75 -8.17 -9.66
CA GLU A 128 10.14 -8.48 -10.00
C GLU A 128 10.98 -7.22 -9.96
#